data_0078a4c150d35646b9ad48cc9fba1253
#
_entry.id   0078a4c150d35646b9ad48cc9fba1253
#
_cell.length_a   1.000
_cell.length_b   1.000
_cell.length_c   1.000
_cell.angle_alpha   90.00
_cell.angle_beta   90.00
_cell.angle_gamma   90.00
#
_symmetry.space_group_name_H-M   'P 1'
#
loop_
_entity.id
_entity.type
_entity.pdbx_description
1 polymer ?
#
loop_
_entity_poly.entity_id
_entity_poly.type
_entity_poly.pdbx_seq_one_letter_code
_entity_poly.pdbx_strand_id
1 'polypeptide(L)'
;MHKIYFDRRSIIICTPEEAALTDPNAVEFHFTDKSDIRPLVEMFETSTTLERIYIPSDAVEECYRIVCCQFKEVNAAGGLACNRRGDFLMIRRDGLWDLPKGHQEAGEDISVTALREVEEETGVEDLQLGDLICVTDHCYRRNNIWHLKHTWWYHMSYLKPVDLIPQTEEDITKAAWVAKSSLPPYLKNTYPSIREVFLAAKIV
;
A
#
# COMPACT_ATOMS: atom_id res chain seq x y z
N MET A 1 13.51 5.74 5.77
CA MET A 1 12.88 4.42 6.13
C MET A 1 11.95 3.97 5.01
N HIS A 2 12.07 2.73 4.55
CA HIS A 2 11.13 2.07 3.62
C HIS A 2 10.49 0.85 4.28
N LYS A 3 9.22 0.57 3.94
CA LYS A 3 8.49 -0.58 4.43
C LYS A 3 7.93 -1.38 3.26
N ILE A 4 8.28 -2.66 3.19
CA ILE A 4 7.75 -3.61 2.23
C ILE A 4 6.77 -4.52 2.96
N TYR A 5 5.50 -4.46 2.59
CA TYR A 5 4.44 -5.22 3.22
C TYR A 5 4.26 -6.61 2.58
N PHE A 6 4.02 -7.58 3.43
CA PHE A 6 3.60 -8.95 3.12
C PHE A 6 2.30 -9.18 3.89
N ASP A 7 1.18 -8.80 3.31
CA ASP A 7 -0.12 -8.72 3.96
C ASP A 7 -0.09 -7.85 5.25
N ARG A 8 -0.06 -8.48 6.43
CA ARG A 8 -0.02 -7.79 7.73
C ARG A 8 1.39 -7.65 8.31
N ARG A 9 2.37 -8.27 7.69
CA ARG A 9 3.77 -8.30 8.10
C ARG A 9 4.60 -7.35 7.26
N SER A 10 5.80 -7.00 7.70
CA SER A 10 6.64 -6.08 6.95
C SER A 10 8.14 -6.33 7.12
N ILE A 11 8.90 -6.08 6.04
CA ILE A 11 10.34 -5.86 6.06
C ILE A 11 10.55 -4.34 6.06
N ILE A 12 11.37 -3.87 6.99
CA ILE A 12 11.60 -2.44 7.23
C ILE A 12 13.08 -2.14 7.00
N ILE A 13 13.38 -1.30 6.02
CA ILE A 13 14.73 -0.82 5.73
C ILE A 13 14.86 0.58 6.34
N CYS A 14 15.77 0.76 7.27
CA CYS A 14 15.90 1.99 8.07
C CYS A 14 17.32 2.22 8.54
N THR A 15 17.60 3.34 9.20
CA THR A 15 18.89 3.53 9.86
C THR A 15 18.98 2.65 11.12
N PRO A 16 20.22 2.38 11.62
CA PRO A 16 20.40 1.64 12.87
C PRO A 16 19.71 2.33 14.08
N GLU A 17 19.69 3.66 14.12
CA GLU A 17 19.03 4.41 15.18
C GLU A 17 17.51 4.25 15.13
N GLU A 18 16.91 4.30 13.91
CA GLU A 18 15.47 4.09 13.71
C GLU A 18 15.07 2.67 14.13
N ALA A 19 15.86 1.65 13.80
CA ALA A 19 15.61 0.27 14.22
C ALA A 19 15.58 0.13 15.74
N ALA A 20 16.58 0.66 16.42
CA ALA A 20 16.72 0.60 17.89
C ALA A 20 15.57 1.31 18.63
N LEU A 21 15.02 2.39 18.07
CA LEU A 21 13.94 3.18 18.68
C LEU A 21 12.55 2.57 18.49
N THR A 22 12.36 1.77 17.43
CA THR A 22 11.02 1.33 17.02
C THR A 22 10.56 0.07 17.74
N ASP A 23 11.45 -0.89 17.95
CA ASP A 23 11.14 -2.17 18.59
C ASP A 23 12.40 -2.77 19.24
N PRO A 24 12.53 -2.76 20.57
CA PRO A 24 13.69 -3.32 21.24
C PRO A 24 13.83 -4.85 21.11
N ASN A 25 12.80 -5.54 20.62
CA ASN A 25 12.82 -6.97 20.32
C ASN A 25 12.81 -7.24 18.82
N ALA A 26 13.15 -6.25 18.00
CA ALA A 26 13.18 -6.37 16.57
C ALA A 26 14.13 -7.48 16.10
N VAL A 27 13.67 -8.29 15.17
CA VAL A 27 14.54 -9.20 14.45
C VAL A 27 15.27 -8.42 13.38
N GLU A 28 16.59 -8.24 13.56
CA GLU A 28 17.44 -7.59 12.57
C GLU A 28 18.01 -8.61 11.58
N PHE A 29 18.06 -8.23 10.32
CA PHE A 29 18.73 -8.98 9.28
C PHE A 29 19.82 -8.14 8.63
N HIS A 30 21.04 -8.65 8.68
CA HIS A 30 22.20 -8.04 8.04
C HIS A 30 22.63 -8.94 6.88
N PHE A 31 22.76 -8.36 5.69
CA PHE A 31 23.24 -9.09 4.52
C PHE A 31 24.55 -8.46 4.02
N THR A 32 25.43 -9.30 3.50
CA THR A 32 26.69 -8.88 2.86
C THR A 32 26.63 -8.99 1.35
N ASP A 33 25.74 -9.83 0.85
CA ASP A 33 25.51 -10.04 -0.57
C ASP A 33 24.02 -10.00 -0.88
N LYS A 34 23.68 -9.44 -2.03
CA LYS A 34 22.27 -9.37 -2.51
C LYS A 34 21.59 -10.73 -2.65
N SER A 35 22.35 -11.82 -2.81
CA SER A 35 21.81 -13.17 -2.87
C SER A 35 21.18 -13.64 -1.55
N ASP A 36 21.48 -12.96 -0.42
CA ASP A 36 20.89 -13.27 0.88
C ASP A 36 19.42 -12.83 0.99
N ILE A 37 19.00 -11.85 0.16
CA ILE A 37 17.66 -11.26 0.23
C ILE A 37 16.57 -12.27 -0.15
N ARG A 38 16.80 -13.09 -1.19
CA ARG A 38 15.79 -14.04 -1.66
C ARG A 38 15.49 -15.14 -0.62
N PRO A 39 16.49 -15.78 0.02
CA PRO A 39 16.28 -16.68 1.15
C PRO A 39 15.57 -16.01 2.33
N LEU A 40 15.87 -14.73 2.63
CA LEU A 40 15.17 -13.95 3.65
C LEU A 40 13.68 -13.85 3.35
N VAL A 41 13.30 -13.50 2.12
CA VAL A 41 11.90 -13.37 1.69
C VAL A 41 11.16 -14.70 1.80
N GLU A 42 11.79 -15.80 1.36
CA GLU A 42 11.23 -17.16 1.47
C GLU A 42 11.06 -17.60 2.92
N MET A 43 12.05 -17.32 3.77
CA MET A 43 11.97 -17.57 5.21
C MET A 43 10.84 -16.74 5.84
N PHE A 44 10.72 -15.47 5.48
CA PHE A 44 9.68 -14.59 5.99
C PHE A 44 8.29 -15.03 5.53
N GLU A 45 8.14 -15.51 4.28
CA GLU A 45 6.88 -16.07 3.79
C GLU A 45 6.42 -17.28 4.61
N THR A 46 7.33 -18.20 4.88
CA THR A 46 7.02 -19.47 5.56
C THR A 46 6.91 -19.33 7.07
N SER A 47 7.47 -18.29 7.66
CA SER A 47 7.39 -18.05 9.10
C SER A 47 5.97 -17.63 9.52
N THR A 48 5.46 -18.25 10.57
CA THR A 48 4.19 -17.90 11.22
C THR A 48 4.35 -16.99 12.43
N THR A 49 5.59 -16.74 12.87
CA THR A 49 5.89 -15.99 14.10
C THR A 49 6.56 -14.64 13.85
N LEU A 50 7.20 -14.46 12.70
CA LEU A 50 7.86 -13.20 12.35
C LEU A 50 6.85 -12.21 11.79
N GLU A 51 6.58 -11.15 12.52
CA GLU A 51 5.71 -10.07 12.06
C GLU A 51 6.49 -8.96 11.36
N ARG A 52 7.72 -8.69 11.83
CA ARG A 52 8.59 -7.63 11.30
C ARG A 52 10.03 -8.09 11.26
N ILE A 53 10.72 -7.69 10.20
CA ILE A 53 12.19 -7.82 10.09
C ILE A 53 12.72 -6.43 9.77
N TYR A 54 13.77 -6.03 10.46
CA TYR A 54 14.48 -4.78 10.21
C TYR A 54 15.77 -5.07 9.45
N ILE A 55 16.03 -4.26 8.44
CA ILE A 55 17.30 -4.25 7.70
C ILE A 55 17.95 -2.89 7.98
N PRO A 56 18.76 -2.78 9.07
CA PRO A 56 19.44 -1.54 9.37
C PRO A 56 20.57 -1.27 8.38
N SER A 57 20.64 -0.04 7.87
CA SER A 57 21.66 0.39 6.91
C SER A 57 21.91 1.88 7.02
N ASP A 58 23.20 2.27 6.99
CA ASP A 58 23.60 3.69 6.87
C ASP A 58 23.29 4.26 5.47
N ALA A 59 23.14 3.38 4.46
CA ALA A 59 22.78 3.72 3.09
C ALA A 59 21.39 3.20 2.72
N VAL A 60 20.34 3.70 3.41
CA VAL A 60 18.95 3.21 3.33
C VAL A 60 18.43 3.13 1.90
N GLU A 61 18.65 4.17 1.07
CA GLU A 61 18.17 4.23 -0.32
C GLU A 61 18.88 3.21 -1.23
N GLU A 62 20.17 2.98 -1.02
CA GLU A 62 20.91 1.97 -1.76
C GLU A 62 20.47 0.56 -1.35
N CYS A 63 20.33 0.33 -0.05
CA CYS A 63 19.81 -0.92 0.49
C CYS A 63 18.42 -1.23 -0.06
N TYR A 64 17.51 -0.26 -0.07
CA TYR A 64 16.17 -0.41 -0.64
C TYR A 64 16.21 -0.81 -2.12
N ARG A 65 17.04 -0.14 -2.94
CA ARG A 65 17.21 -0.50 -4.36
C ARG A 65 17.74 -1.92 -4.54
N ILE A 66 18.71 -2.36 -3.71
CA ILE A 66 19.22 -3.73 -3.75
C ILE A 66 18.12 -4.74 -3.45
N VAL A 67 17.26 -4.45 -2.46
CA VAL A 67 16.11 -5.30 -2.11
C VAL A 67 15.10 -5.33 -3.26
N CYS A 68 14.72 -4.19 -3.82
CA CYS A 68 13.76 -4.10 -4.93
C CYS A 68 14.19 -4.92 -6.15
N CYS A 69 15.49 -4.88 -6.52
CA CYS A 69 16.03 -5.64 -7.65
C CYS A 69 15.85 -7.17 -7.54
N GLN A 70 15.44 -7.71 -6.41
CA GLN A 70 15.19 -9.14 -6.25
C GLN A 70 13.77 -9.56 -6.67
N PHE A 71 12.93 -8.59 -6.98
CA PHE A 71 11.52 -8.78 -7.32
C PHE A 71 11.25 -8.37 -8.76
N LYS A 72 10.13 -8.86 -9.29
CA LYS A 72 9.52 -8.25 -10.46
C LYS A 72 8.71 -7.04 -10.00
N GLU A 73 9.24 -5.85 -10.28
CA GLU A 73 8.54 -4.61 -9.93
C GLU A 73 7.32 -4.39 -10.83
N VAL A 74 6.23 -3.93 -10.22
CA VAL A 74 5.00 -3.55 -10.91
C VAL A 74 4.45 -2.28 -10.28
N ASN A 75 3.92 -1.40 -11.11
CA ASN A 75 3.34 -0.14 -10.69
C ASN A 75 1.83 -0.24 -10.57
N ALA A 76 1.30 0.45 -9.58
CA ALA A 76 -0.12 0.63 -9.35
C ALA A 76 -0.37 2.05 -8.84
N ALA A 77 -1.58 2.54 -8.98
CA ALA A 77 -1.96 3.80 -8.38
C ALA A 77 -3.41 3.78 -7.92
N GLY A 78 -3.74 4.67 -7.00
CA GLY A 78 -5.08 4.81 -6.48
C GLY A 78 -5.26 6.10 -5.70
N GLY A 79 -6.38 6.23 -5.02
CA GLY A 79 -6.72 7.49 -4.40
C GLY A 79 -7.38 7.41 -3.03
N LEU A 80 -7.05 8.38 -2.20
CA LEU A 80 -7.80 8.76 -1.02
C LEU A 80 -8.79 9.85 -1.42
N ALA A 81 -9.96 9.43 -1.95
CA ALA A 81 -10.99 10.34 -2.42
C ALA A 81 -11.88 10.83 -1.27
N CYS A 82 -12.12 12.15 -1.24
CA CYS A 82 -12.94 12.80 -0.24
C CYS A 82 -14.10 13.54 -0.90
N ASN A 83 -15.32 13.36 -0.41
CA ASN A 83 -16.49 14.08 -0.91
C ASN A 83 -16.68 15.46 -0.23
N ARG A 84 -17.70 16.23 -0.66
CA ARG A 84 -18.03 17.55 -0.08
C ARG A 84 -18.31 17.54 1.41
N ARG A 85 -18.71 16.40 1.99
CA ARG A 85 -19.00 16.25 3.41
C ARG A 85 -17.77 15.90 4.24
N GLY A 86 -16.62 15.67 3.58
CA GLY A 86 -15.41 15.18 4.22
C GLY A 86 -15.42 13.66 4.49
N ASP A 87 -16.31 12.90 3.81
CA ASP A 87 -16.33 11.45 3.88
C ASP A 87 -15.31 10.86 2.89
N PHE A 88 -14.66 9.77 3.25
CA PHE A 88 -13.66 9.08 2.44
C PHE A 88 -14.26 7.88 1.71
N LEU A 89 -13.89 7.72 0.45
CA LEU A 89 -14.26 6.58 -0.37
C LEU A 89 -13.43 5.36 0.03
N MET A 90 -14.11 4.29 0.40
CA MET A 90 -13.48 3.01 0.72
C MET A 90 -14.20 1.88 -0.01
N ILE A 91 -13.44 0.86 -0.39
CA ILE A 91 -13.94 -0.38 -0.98
C ILE A 91 -13.78 -1.54 -0.01
N ARG A 92 -14.55 -2.61 -0.21
CA ARG A 92 -14.40 -3.87 0.53
C ARG A 92 -14.07 -4.99 -0.43
N ARG A 93 -12.88 -5.57 -0.25
CA ARG A 93 -12.34 -6.66 -1.06
C ARG A 93 -11.78 -7.73 -0.13
N ASP A 94 -12.00 -9.01 -0.41
CA ASP A 94 -11.54 -10.15 0.41
C ASP A 94 -11.89 -10.04 1.90
N GLY A 95 -13.04 -9.42 2.22
CA GLY A 95 -13.50 -9.22 3.59
C GLY A 95 -12.82 -8.09 4.36
N LEU A 96 -11.83 -7.41 3.77
CA LEU A 96 -11.14 -6.26 4.34
C LEU A 96 -11.58 -4.96 3.67
N TRP A 97 -11.44 -3.85 4.38
CA TRP A 97 -11.57 -2.52 3.81
C TRP A 97 -10.26 -2.11 3.15
N ASP A 98 -10.35 -1.44 2.02
CA ASP A 98 -9.22 -1.00 1.20
C ASP A 98 -9.54 0.37 0.59
N LEU A 99 -8.54 0.98 -0.05
CA LEU A 99 -8.71 2.12 -0.93
C LEU A 99 -8.70 1.65 -2.39
N PRO A 100 -9.50 2.26 -3.28
CA PRO A 100 -9.54 1.89 -4.69
C PRO A 100 -8.20 2.18 -5.38
N LYS A 101 -7.70 1.19 -6.16
CA LYS A 101 -6.39 1.21 -6.82
C LYS A 101 -6.20 0.01 -7.74
N GLY A 102 -5.45 0.19 -8.79
CA GLY A 102 -5.07 -0.94 -9.62
C GLY A 102 -3.80 -0.71 -10.42
N HIS A 103 -3.53 -1.59 -11.38
CA HIS A 103 -2.25 -1.63 -12.06
C HIS A 103 -2.13 -0.57 -13.16
N GLN A 104 -0.93 0.00 -13.28
CA GLN A 104 -0.58 0.88 -14.39
C GLN A 104 -0.58 0.13 -15.70
N GLU A 105 -1.25 0.65 -16.71
CA GLU A 105 -1.20 0.14 -18.07
C GLU A 105 0.03 0.62 -18.83
N ALA A 106 0.39 -0.11 -19.89
CA ALA A 106 1.58 0.22 -20.69
C ALA A 106 1.45 1.60 -21.37
N GLY A 107 2.38 2.50 -21.04
CA GLY A 107 2.40 3.86 -21.59
C GLY A 107 1.47 4.85 -20.89
N GLU A 108 0.75 4.42 -19.86
CA GLU A 108 -0.10 5.29 -19.06
C GLU A 108 0.72 6.10 -18.06
N ASP A 109 0.36 7.35 -17.80
CA ASP A 109 0.91 8.13 -16.69
C ASP A 109 0.32 7.61 -15.37
N ILE A 110 1.15 7.54 -14.31
CA ILE A 110 0.73 6.99 -13.02
C ILE A 110 -0.42 7.78 -12.36
N SER A 111 -0.50 9.05 -12.62
CA SER A 111 -1.59 9.91 -12.14
C SER A 111 -2.91 9.63 -12.88
N VAL A 112 -2.84 9.28 -14.16
CA VAL A 112 -3.99 8.84 -14.96
C VAL A 112 -4.47 7.48 -14.48
N THR A 113 -3.54 6.53 -14.24
CA THR A 113 -3.85 5.24 -13.61
C THR A 113 -4.68 5.44 -12.34
N ALA A 114 -4.25 6.36 -11.46
CA ALA A 114 -4.92 6.60 -10.20
C ALA A 114 -6.39 7.03 -10.37
N LEU A 115 -6.69 7.90 -11.31
CA LEU A 115 -8.06 8.34 -11.60
C LEU A 115 -8.88 7.19 -12.20
N ARG A 116 -8.37 6.56 -13.27
CA ARG A 116 -9.04 5.46 -13.97
C ARG A 116 -9.44 4.32 -13.01
N GLU A 117 -8.51 3.88 -12.18
CA GLU A 117 -8.75 2.77 -11.26
C GLU A 117 -9.79 3.11 -10.18
N VAL A 118 -9.77 4.34 -9.64
CA VAL A 118 -10.80 4.76 -8.70
C VAL A 118 -12.18 4.83 -9.38
N GLU A 119 -12.24 5.32 -10.61
CA GLU A 119 -13.47 5.37 -11.40
C GLU A 119 -14.00 3.96 -11.73
N GLU A 120 -13.13 3.06 -12.20
CA GLU A 120 -13.50 1.67 -12.55
C GLU A 120 -13.97 0.87 -11.34
N GLU A 121 -13.25 0.92 -10.20
CA GLU A 121 -13.55 0.15 -9.01
C GLU A 121 -14.80 0.65 -8.24
N THR A 122 -15.22 1.90 -8.46
CA THR A 122 -16.27 2.52 -7.63
C THR A 122 -17.44 3.17 -8.38
N GLY A 123 -17.30 3.37 -9.69
CA GLY A 123 -18.28 4.09 -10.52
C GLY A 123 -18.30 5.60 -10.29
N VAL A 124 -17.29 6.16 -9.63
CA VAL A 124 -17.18 7.61 -9.37
C VAL A 124 -16.45 8.27 -10.53
N GLU A 125 -17.14 9.04 -11.36
CA GLU A 125 -16.59 9.77 -12.49
C GLU A 125 -16.25 11.22 -12.12
N ASP A 126 -15.39 11.88 -12.91
CA ASP A 126 -15.01 13.29 -12.74
C ASP A 126 -14.32 13.63 -11.40
N LEU A 127 -13.50 12.72 -10.90
CA LEU A 127 -12.63 12.97 -9.75
C LEU A 127 -11.60 14.07 -10.07
N GLN A 128 -11.36 14.93 -9.11
CA GLN A 128 -10.29 15.91 -9.19
C GLN A 128 -9.05 15.37 -8.49
N LEU A 129 -7.98 15.17 -9.25
CA LEU A 129 -6.69 14.73 -8.73
C LEU A 129 -6.03 15.87 -7.94
N GLY A 130 -5.50 15.52 -6.78
CA GLY A 130 -4.67 16.39 -5.94
C GLY A 130 -3.23 15.90 -5.85
N ASP A 131 -2.54 16.29 -4.80
CA ASP A 131 -1.14 15.96 -4.58
C ASP A 131 -0.92 14.47 -4.23
N LEU A 132 0.29 13.98 -4.54
CA LEU A 132 0.75 12.67 -4.10
C LEU A 132 0.85 12.66 -2.56
N ILE A 133 0.25 11.65 -1.94
CA ILE A 133 0.30 11.43 -0.49
C ILE A 133 1.57 10.68 -0.12
N CYS A 134 1.72 9.48 -0.66
CA CYS A 134 2.85 8.58 -0.43
C CYS A 134 2.87 7.45 -1.46
N VAL A 135 3.93 6.65 -1.42
CA VAL A 135 4.01 5.36 -2.12
C VAL A 135 4.09 4.26 -1.08
N THR A 136 3.33 3.18 -1.28
CA THR A 136 3.41 1.98 -0.44
C THR A 136 3.86 0.79 -1.25
N ASP A 137 4.69 -0.06 -0.65
CA ASP A 137 5.29 -1.23 -1.28
C ASP A 137 4.65 -2.51 -0.74
N HIS A 138 4.10 -3.33 -1.61
CA HIS A 138 3.50 -4.60 -1.24
C HIS A 138 4.10 -5.75 -2.04
N CYS A 139 4.63 -6.75 -1.33
CA CYS A 139 5.21 -7.93 -1.91
C CYS A 139 4.20 -9.09 -1.91
N TYR A 140 4.07 -9.75 -3.04
CA TYR A 140 3.22 -10.93 -3.20
C TYR A 140 3.81 -11.91 -4.20
N ARG A 141 3.35 -13.17 -4.13
CA ARG A 141 3.79 -14.23 -5.03
C ARG A 141 2.70 -14.58 -6.03
N ARG A 142 3.04 -14.55 -7.32
CA ARG A 142 2.15 -14.97 -8.41
C ARG A 142 2.93 -15.83 -9.40
N ASN A 143 2.39 -17.01 -9.74
CA ASN A 143 3.05 -17.98 -10.64
C ASN A 143 4.52 -18.29 -10.24
N ASN A 144 4.78 -18.49 -8.96
CA ASN A 144 6.11 -18.69 -8.38
C ASN A 144 7.12 -17.56 -8.58
N ILE A 145 6.66 -16.38 -8.98
CA ILE A 145 7.49 -15.18 -9.12
C ILE A 145 7.10 -14.19 -8.04
N TRP A 146 8.08 -13.68 -7.31
CA TRP A 146 7.89 -12.59 -6.36
C TRP A 146 7.74 -11.27 -7.10
N HIS A 147 6.66 -10.58 -6.80
CA HIS A 147 6.36 -9.24 -7.30
C HIS A 147 6.46 -8.24 -6.16
N LEU A 148 7.01 -7.07 -6.46
CA LEU A 148 6.97 -5.91 -5.59
C LEU A 148 6.09 -4.86 -6.27
N LYS A 149 4.95 -4.59 -5.67
CA LYS A 149 3.99 -3.61 -6.17
C LYS A 149 4.19 -2.28 -5.47
N HIS A 150 4.61 -1.28 -6.22
CA HIS A 150 4.64 0.12 -5.80
C HIS A 150 3.28 0.73 -6.07
N THR A 151 2.61 1.25 -5.05
CA THR A 151 1.30 1.89 -5.21
C THR A 151 1.41 3.37 -4.86
N TRP A 152 1.19 4.23 -5.86
CA TRP A 152 1.15 5.69 -5.71
C TRP A 152 -0.25 6.11 -5.26
N TRP A 153 -0.33 6.78 -4.11
CA TRP A 153 -1.57 7.22 -3.52
C TRP A 153 -1.72 8.73 -3.63
N TYR A 154 -2.83 9.17 -4.24
CA TYR A 154 -3.11 10.57 -4.46
C TYR A 154 -4.29 11.05 -3.61
N HIS A 155 -4.26 12.30 -3.17
CA HIS A 155 -5.45 12.98 -2.75
C HIS A 155 -6.40 13.12 -3.93
N MET A 156 -7.69 12.90 -3.70
CA MET A 156 -8.72 13.14 -4.70
C MET A 156 -9.91 13.83 -4.07
N SER A 157 -10.60 14.69 -4.82
CA SER A 157 -11.83 15.30 -4.37
C SER A 157 -12.98 14.99 -5.32
N TYR A 158 -14.16 14.78 -4.73
CA TYR A 158 -15.39 14.51 -5.44
C TYR A 158 -16.51 15.41 -4.98
N LEU A 159 -17.12 16.15 -5.93
CA LEU A 159 -18.03 17.24 -5.59
C LEU A 159 -19.48 17.00 -6.01
N LYS A 160 -19.77 15.87 -6.68
CA LYS A 160 -21.11 15.54 -7.17
C LYS A 160 -21.76 14.46 -6.31
N PRO A 161 -23.09 14.38 -6.24
CA PRO A 161 -23.76 13.18 -5.72
C PRO A 161 -23.60 12.03 -6.71
N VAL A 162 -23.34 10.83 -6.20
CA VAL A 162 -23.20 9.61 -7.02
C VAL A 162 -23.66 8.39 -6.24
N ASP A 163 -24.27 7.46 -6.94
CA ASP A 163 -24.47 6.09 -6.47
C ASP A 163 -23.22 5.28 -6.78
N LEU A 164 -22.62 4.71 -5.75
CA LEU A 164 -21.40 3.92 -5.89
C LEU A 164 -21.70 2.57 -6.52
N ILE A 165 -20.92 2.19 -7.52
CA ILE A 165 -21.05 0.91 -8.25
C ILE A 165 -19.75 0.14 -8.06
N PRO A 166 -19.68 -0.82 -7.10
CA PRO A 166 -18.49 -1.63 -6.91
C PRO A 166 -18.25 -2.55 -8.11
N GLN A 167 -17.01 -2.64 -8.56
CA GLN A 167 -16.58 -3.53 -9.65
C GLN A 167 -16.48 -4.97 -9.14
N THR A 168 -17.55 -5.73 -9.31
CA THR A 168 -17.68 -7.09 -8.78
C THR A 168 -16.74 -8.10 -9.45
N GLU A 169 -16.29 -7.83 -10.68
CA GLU A 169 -15.33 -8.63 -11.43
C GLU A 169 -13.95 -8.67 -10.77
N GLU A 170 -13.65 -7.67 -9.92
CA GLU A 170 -12.43 -7.61 -9.11
C GLU A 170 -12.64 -7.98 -7.64
N ASP A 171 -13.67 -8.77 -7.34
CA ASP A 171 -14.01 -9.21 -5.98
C ASP A 171 -14.34 -8.05 -5.01
N ILE A 172 -14.68 -6.87 -5.55
CA ILE A 172 -15.11 -5.72 -4.75
C ILE A 172 -16.58 -5.90 -4.39
N THR A 173 -16.83 -6.23 -3.13
CA THR A 173 -18.18 -6.53 -2.65
C THR A 173 -18.95 -5.31 -2.18
N LYS A 174 -18.27 -4.17 -1.96
CA LYS A 174 -18.88 -2.93 -1.50
C LYS A 174 -17.97 -1.72 -1.81
N ALA A 175 -18.59 -0.60 -2.17
CA ALA A 175 -18.01 0.72 -2.14
C ALA A 175 -18.84 1.60 -1.19
N ALA A 176 -18.20 2.47 -0.40
CA ALA A 176 -18.90 3.31 0.57
C ALA A 176 -18.16 4.63 0.86
N TRP A 177 -18.93 5.69 1.04
CA TRP A 177 -18.44 6.92 1.65
C TRP A 177 -18.48 6.79 3.17
N VAL A 178 -17.32 6.91 3.82
CA VAL A 178 -17.13 6.70 5.26
C VAL A 178 -16.77 8.03 5.92
N ALA A 179 -17.60 8.48 6.84
CA ALA A 179 -17.34 9.72 7.58
C ALA A 179 -16.04 9.61 8.39
N LYS A 180 -15.28 10.69 8.49
CA LYS A 180 -14.02 10.73 9.27
C LYS A 180 -14.19 10.19 10.68
N SER A 181 -15.27 10.53 11.37
CA SER A 181 -15.59 10.05 12.72
C SER A 181 -15.87 8.54 12.80
N SER A 182 -16.20 7.92 11.68
CA SER A 182 -16.51 6.48 11.57
C SER A 182 -15.32 5.64 11.09
N LEU A 183 -14.19 6.24 10.75
CA LEU A 183 -13.01 5.53 10.23
C LEU A 183 -12.40 4.46 11.16
N PRO A 184 -12.36 4.62 12.52
CA PRO A 184 -11.62 3.71 13.38
C PRO A 184 -11.94 2.21 13.19
N PRO A 185 -13.21 1.75 13.12
CA PRO A 185 -13.51 0.33 12.87
C PRO A 185 -13.09 -0.13 11.46
N TYR A 186 -13.14 0.74 10.45
CA TYR A 186 -12.68 0.46 9.09
C TYR A 186 -11.17 0.25 9.06
N LEU A 187 -10.41 1.16 9.68
CA LEU A 187 -8.96 1.10 9.78
C LEU A 187 -8.45 -0.04 10.67
N LYS A 188 -9.28 -0.55 11.58
CA LYS A 188 -8.97 -1.77 12.32
C LYS A 188 -9.05 -3.01 11.44
N ASN A 189 -9.94 -3.01 10.43
CA ASN A 189 -10.17 -4.12 9.50
C ASN A 189 -9.67 -3.79 8.08
N THR A 190 -8.43 -3.30 7.98
CA THR A 190 -7.75 -2.99 6.73
C THR A 190 -6.30 -3.48 6.76
N TYR A 191 -5.60 -3.35 5.63
CA TYR A 191 -4.17 -3.63 5.54
C TYR A 191 -3.34 -2.55 6.25
N PRO A 192 -2.19 -2.89 6.84
CA PRO A 192 -1.28 -1.90 7.45
C PRO A 192 -0.83 -0.81 6.48
N SER A 193 -0.59 -1.15 5.20
CA SER A 193 -0.24 -0.21 4.14
C SER A 193 -1.31 0.86 3.92
N ILE A 194 -2.60 0.50 4.00
CA ILE A 194 -3.70 1.45 3.88
C ILE A 194 -3.77 2.40 5.09
N ARG A 195 -3.52 1.89 6.30
CA ARG A 195 -3.40 2.78 7.48
C ARG A 195 -2.29 3.80 7.32
N GLU A 196 -1.17 3.43 6.70
CA GLU A 196 -0.09 4.39 6.40
C GLU A 196 -0.53 5.50 5.46
N VAL A 197 -1.36 5.21 4.47
CA VAL A 197 -1.91 6.26 3.59
C VAL A 197 -2.69 7.30 4.40
N PHE A 198 -3.57 6.86 5.31
CA PHE A 198 -4.32 7.76 6.18
C PHE A 198 -3.44 8.55 7.14
N LEU A 199 -2.38 7.93 7.68
CA LEU A 199 -1.38 8.60 8.53
C LEU A 199 -0.57 9.63 7.73
N ALA A 200 -0.08 9.28 6.55
CA ALA A 200 0.67 10.18 5.66
C ALA A 200 -0.18 11.38 5.22
N ALA A 201 -1.48 11.14 4.98
CA ALA A 201 -2.46 12.19 4.67
C ALA A 201 -2.86 13.04 5.91
N LYS A 202 -2.38 12.73 7.11
CA LYS A 202 -2.72 13.41 8.39
C LYS A 202 -4.23 13.40 8.70
N ILE A 203 -4.90 12.32 8.33
CA ILE A 203 -6.34 12.15 8.58
C ILE A 203 -6.61 11.55 9.95
N VAL A 204 -5.72 10.65 10.41
CA VAL A 204 -5.77 9.94 11.69
C VAL A 204 -4.46 10.09 12.43
#